data_7c2609c3e09f3c70e3058a51249cbf60
#
_entry.id   7c2609c3e09f3c70e3058a51249cbf60
#
_cell.length_a   1.000
_cell.length_b   1.000
_cell.length_c   1.000
_cell.angle_alpha   90.00
_cell.angle_beta   90.00
_cell.angle_gamma   90.00
#
_symmetry.space_group_name_H-M   'P 1'
#
loop_
_entity.id
_entity.type
_entity.pdbx_description
1 polymer ?
#
loop_
_entity_poly.entity_id
_entity_poly.type
_entity_poly.pdbx_seq_one_letter_code
_entity_poly.pdbx_strand_id
1 'polypeptide(L)'
;TKKMLVAAPGMEEYKKSLSLNYDKEYGPKWKNDSAIALKFIAELKKHDNDYIKSDKAFGKILGGKILNNSRPRKFLAFGVENGFGANDKPVFVMNSLMDGYPKNKSMLAAMYNSARSGSFDRGAGTQEAGYMVKQMQKAVNNLVIKDGDCGDTIGEDLLIHKEDLWLYKNIYIVEKGIPILKEDLSEYV
;
A
#
# COMPACT_ATOMS: atom_id res chain seq x y z
N THR A 1 17.85 17.20 7.90
CA THR A 1 17.86 16.93 6.45
C THR A 1 18.98 15.99 6.03
N LYS A 2 20.21 16.10 6.55
CA LYS A 2 21.30 15.18 6.19
C LYS A 2 20.95 13.71 6.50
N LYS A 3 20.34 13.40 7.64
CA LYS A 3 19.95 12.03 8.01
C LYS A 3 18.94 11.37 7.04
N MET A 4 18.09 12.13 6.36
CA MET A 4 17.21 11.58 5.33
C MET A 4 17.97 11.11 4.08
N LEU A 5 19.11 11.69 3.82
CA LEU A 5 19.90 11.46 2.60
C LEU A 5 21.06 10.49 2.80
N VAL A 6 21.24 9.99 4.02
CA VAL A 6 22.32 9.07 4.39
C VAL A 6 21.75 7.81 4.99
N ALA A 7 22.38 6.66 4.70
CA ALA A 7 22.04 5.39 5.34
C ALA A 7 22.34 5.45 6.85
N ALA A 8 21.71 4.59 7.63
CA ALA A 8 22.12 4.38 9.01
C ALA A 8 23.59 3.91 9.05
N PRO A 9 24.39 4.41 10.00
CA PRO A 9 25.76 3.93 10.15
C PRO A 9 25.82 2.43 10.34
N GLY A 10 26.76 1.75 9.66
CA GLY A 10 26.91 0.29 9.75
C GLY A 10 25.80 -0.52 9.06
N MET A 11 24.96 0.11 8.23
CA MET A 11 23.84 -0.58 7.56
C MET A 11 24.30 -1.71 6.63
N GLU A 12 25.41 -1.53 5.92
CA GLU A 12 25.91 -2.58 5.03
C GLU A 12 26.40 -3.82 5.79
N GLU A 13 27.13 -3.59 6.89
CA GLU A 13 27.60 -4.65 7.78
C GLU A 13 26.44 -5.37 8.43
N TYR A 14 25.45 -4.61 8.89
CA TYR A 14 24.21 -5.17 9.45
C TYR A 14 23.45 -6.01 8.42
N LYS A 15 23.29 -5.51 7.20
CA LYS A 15 22.63 -6.23 6.09
C LYS A 15 23.37 -7.52 5.76
N LYS A 16 24.70 -7.53 5.75
CA LYS A 16 25.52 -8.73 5.51
C LYS A 16 25.36 -9.75 6.65
N SER A 17 25.48 -9.31 7.89
CA SER A 17 25.34 -10.17 9.07
C SER A 17 23.93 -10.78 9.16
N LEU A 18 22.91 -9.98 8.90
CA LEU A 18 21.53 -10.44 8.88
C LEU A 18 21.31 -11.48 7.76
N SER A 19 21.86 -11.24 6.55
CA SER A 19 21.77 -12.22 5.47
C SER A 19 22.43 -13.57 5.83
N LEU A 20 23.56 -13.55 6.50
CA LEU A 20 24.23 -14.77 6.98
C LEU A 20 23.41 -15.50 8.04
N ASN A 21 22.71 -14.78 8.92
CA ASN A 21 21.82 -15.39 9.89
C ASN A 21 20.61 -16.05 9.21
N TYR A 22 20.03 -15.40 8.20
CA TYR A 22 18.93 -15.96 7.41
C TYR A 22 19.39 -17.17 6.58
N ASP A 23 20.61 -17.17 6.06
CA ASP A 23 21.21 -18.35 5.37
C ASP A 23 21.33 -19.54 6.31
N LYS A 24 21.64 -19.32 7.62
CA LYS A 24 21.71 -20.38 8.64
C LYS A 24 20.33 -20.87 9.08
N GLU A 25 19.37 -19.97 9.25
CA GLU A 25 18.04 -20.27 9.80
C GLU A 25 17.10 -20.89 8.75
N TYR A 26 17.06 -20.33 7.55
CA TYR A 26 16.12 -20.71 6.47
C TYR A 26 16.79 -21.42 5.30
N GLY A 27 18.12 -21.57 5.34
CA GLY A 27 18.91 -22.12 4.25
C GLY A 27 19.17 -21.12 3.10
N PRO A 28 20.13 -21.41 2.19
CA PRO A 28 20.61 -20.43 1.19
C PRO A 28 19.58 -20.01 0.15
N LYS A 29 18.45 -20.71 0.04
CA LYS A 29 17.37 -20.43 -0.91
C LYS A 29 16.28 -19.51 -0.37
N TRP A 30 16.40 -18.99 0.85
CA TRP A 30 15.40 -18.14 1.47
C TRP A 30 15.04 -16.89 0.62
N LYS A 31 15.98 -16.43 -0.20
CA LYS A 31 15.78 -15.28 -1.12
C LYS A 31 14.72 -15.56 -2.20
N ASN A 32 14.38 -16.83 -2.41
CA ASN A 32 13.33 -17.23 -3.36
C ASN A 32 11.94 -17.29 -2.71
N ASP A 33 11.87 -17.17 -1.37
CA ASP A 33 10.62 -17.10 -0.63
C ASP A 33 10.30 -15.63 -0.32
N SER A 34 9.21 -15.14 -0.90
CA SER A 34 8.79 -13.75 -0.75
C SER A 34 8.40 -13.40 0.69
N ALA A 35 7.84 -14.36 1.45
CA ALA A 35 7.44 -14.11 2.82
C ALA A 35 8.67 -13.95 3.74
N ILE A 36 9.69 -14.78 3.55
CA ILE A 36 10.95 -14.68 4.30
C ILE A 36 11.71 -13.41 3.88
N ALA A 37 11.73 -13.11 2.58
CA ALA A 37 12.34 -11.86 2.08
C ALA A 37 11.66 -10.61 2.65
N LEU A 38 10.35 -10.60 2.82
CA LEU A 38 9.63 -9.49 3.45
C LEU A 38 9.97 -9.35 4.94
N LYS A 39 10.14 -10.47 5.68
CA LYS A 39 10.64 -10.44 7.07
C LYS A 39 12.03 -9.81 7.15
N PHE A 40 12.93 -10.23 6.26
CA PHE A 40 14.28 -9.65 6.17
C PHE A 40 14.23 -8.13 5.95
N ILE A 41 13.41 -7.66 5.02
CA ILE A 41 13.23 -6.23 4.76
C ILE A 41 12.65 -5.51 5.99
N ALA A 42 11.71 -6.14 6.71
CA ALA A 42 11.12 -5.55 7.90
C ALA A 42 12.16 -5.35 9.02
N GLU A 43 13.08 -6.29 9.20
CA GLU A 43 14.18 -6.15 10.16
C GLU A 43 15.16 -5.05 9.77
N LEU A 44 15.53 -4.96 8.49
CA LEU A 44 16.34 -3.85 7.99
C LEU A 44 15.65 -2.49 8.22
N LYS A 45 14.34 -2.40 7.95
CA LYS A 45 13.55 -1.19 8.20
C LYS A 45 13.51 -0.83 9.69
N LYS A 46 13.37 -1.83 10.57
CA LYS A 46 13.37 -1.60 12.02
C LYS A 46 14.71 -0.97 12.45
N HIS A 47 15.83 -1.52 12.01
CA HIS A 47 17.15 -0.98 12.33
C HIS A 47 17.35 0.45 11.81
N ASP A 48 16.94 0.74 10.57
CA ASP A 48 16.98 2.08 10.00
C ASP A 48 16.06 3.08 10.71
N ASN A 49 14.86 2.63 11.08
CA ASN A 49 13.91 3.45 11.82
C ASN A 49 14.41 3.82 13.21
N ASP A 50 15.11 2.93 13.90
CA ASP A 50 15.69 3.22 15.21
C ASP A 50 16.77 4.30 15.12
N TYR A 51 17.56 4.29 14.06
CA TYR A 51 18.49 5.37 13.76
C TYR A 51 17.77 6.70 13.50
N ILE A 52 16.67 6.68 12.74
CA ILE A 52 15.91 7.89 12.41
C ILE A 52 15.18 8.43 13.64
N LYS A 53 14.62 7.58 14.49
CA LYS A 53 13.94 7.98 15.75
C LYS A 53 14.85 8.76 16.68
N SER A 54 16.15 8.56 16.60
CA SER A 54 17.12 9.34 17.37
C SER A 54 17.14 10.84 17.00
N ASP A 55 16.54 11.21 15.87
CA ASP A 55 16.37 12.60 15.44
C ASP A 55 14.96 13.09 15.75
N LYS A 56 14.85 14.15 16.59
CA LYS A 56 13.56 14.70 17.04
C LYS A 56 12.67 15.18 15.90
N ALA A 57 13.26 15.69 14.81
CA ALA A 57 12.51 16.19 13.66
C ALA A 57 11.99 15.03 12.78
N PHE A 58 12.83 14.07 12.45
CA PHE A 58 12.48 12.98 11.56
C PHE A 58 11.72 11.86 12.24
N GLY A 59 11.92 11.63 13.52
CA GLY A 59 11.13 10.66 14.28
C GLY A 59 9.61 10.90 14.20
N LYS A 60 9.19 12.17 14.08
CA LYS A 60 7.77 12.53 13.94
C LYS A 60 7.15 12.21 12.58
N ILE A 61 7.96 12.07 11.54
CA ILE A 61 7.48 11.81 10.16
C ILE A 61 7.78 10.40 9.67
N LEU A 62 8.12 9.48 10.58
CA LEU A 62 8.41 8.07 10.24
C LEU A 62 7.28 7.39 9.48
N GLY A 63 6.01 7.72 9.78
CA GLY A 63 4.85 7.23 9.06
C GLY A 63 4.68 7.79 7.64
N GLY A 64 5.48 8.79 7.26
CA GLY A 64 5.39 9.43 5.96
C GLY A 64 5.81 8.52 4.80
N LYS A 65 5.17 8.69 3.66
CA LYS A 65 5.41 7.90 2.44
C LYS A 65 6.88 7.87 2.00
N ILE A 66 7.60 8.97 2.16
CA ILE A 66 9.02 9.08 1.78
C ILE A 66 9.88 8.13 2.62
N LEU A 67 9.69 8.11 3.94
CA LEU A 67 10.47 7.27 4.84
C LEU A 67 10.08 5.79 4.72
N ASN A 68 8.81 5.50 4.51
CA ASN A 68 8.33 4.11 4.42
C ASN A 68 8.64 3.43 3.08
N ASN A 69 8.68 4.17 1.98
CA ASN A 69 8.82 3.58 0.64
C ASN A 69 10.14 3.96 -0.04
N SER A 70 10.44 5.26 -0.13
CA SER A 70 11.59 5.71 -0.93
C SER A 70 12.92 5.46 -0.23
N ARG A 71 13.00 5.66 1.08
CA ARG A 71 14.20 5.46 1.86
C ARG A 71 14.65 4.00 1.92
N PRO A 72 13.78 3.00 2.18
CA PRO A 72 14.17 1.60 2.13
C PRO A 72 14.73 1.18 0.77
N ARG A 73 14.10 1.58 -0.33
CA ARG A 73 14.60 1.27 -1.68
C ARG A 73 15.94 1.91 -1.97
N LYS A 74 16.21 3.09 -1.40
CA LYS A 74 17.47 3.79 -1.59
C LYS A 74 18.63 3.15 -0.83
N PHE A 75 18.42 2.73 0.42
CA PHE A 75 19.50 2.37 1.34
C PHE A 75 19.50 0.92 1.82
N LEU A 76 18.34 0.23 1.80
CA LEU A 76 18.21 -1.10 2.39
C LEU A 76 18.18 -2.19 1.34
N ALA A 77 17.08 -2.28 0.62
CA ALA A 77 16.85 -3.22 -0.48
C ALA A 77 15.80 -2.62 -1.42
N PHE A 78 15.88 -2.94 -2.70
CA PHE A 78 14.85 -2.54 -3.65
C PHE A 78 13.50 -3.18 -3.29
N GLY A 79 13.52 -4.43 -2.89
CA GLY A 79 12.37 -5.11 -2.34
C GLY A 79 11.98 -6.39 -3.09
N VAL A 80 10.79 -6.89 -2.78
CA VAL A 80 10.16 -7.96 -3.53
C VAL A 80 9.37 -7.33 -4.67
N GLU A 81 9.76 -7.61 -5.89
CA GLU A 81 9.17 -7.04 -7.09
C GLU A 81 8.37 -8.10 -7.84
N ASN A 82 7.14 -7.78 -8.14
CA ASN A 82 6.28 -8.61 -8.98
C ASN A 82 6.57 -8.28 -10.45
N GLY A 83 6.40 -9.28 -11.33
CA GLY A 83 6.46 -9.04 -12.76
C GLY A 83 5.26 -8.23 -13.27
N PHE A 84 5.21 -7.96 -14.57
CA PHE A 84 4.11 -7.25 -15.22
C PHE A 84 2.88 -8.16 -15.45
N GLY A 85 3.08 -9.46 -15.59
CA GLY A 85 2.02 -10.43 -15.80
C GLY A 85 1.44 -10.98 -14.50
N ALA A 86 0.17 -11.37 -14.53
CA ALA A 86 -0.51 -11.96 -13.36
C ALA A 86 0.14 -13.27 -12.86
N ASN A 87 0.86 -13.97 -13.75
CA ASN A 87 1.52 -15.24 -13.43
C ASN A 87 3.02 -15.10 -13.14
N ASP A 88 3.55 -13.88 -13.15
CA ASP A 88 4.95 -13.66 -12.86
C ASP A 88 5.24 -13.91 -11.38
N LYS A 89 6.24 -14.72 -11.10
CA LYS A 89 6.65 -14.98 -9.72
C LYS A 89 7.37 -13.76 -9.14
N PRO A 90 7.10 -13.42 -7.87
CA PRO A 90 7.81 -12.34 -7.20
C PRO A 90 9.30 -12.66 -7.07
N VAL A 91 10.14 -11.65 -7.31
CA VAL A 91 11.60 -11.74 -7.24
C VAL A 91 12.10 -10.79 -6.17
N PHE A 92 12.87 -11.31 -5.22
CA PHE A 92 13.52 -10.46 -4.22
C PHE A 92 14.79 -9.84 -4.77
N VAL A 93 14.83 -8.51 -4.80
CA VAL A 93 15.99 -7.71 -5.19
C VAL A 93 16.63 -7.13 -3.93
N MET A 94 17.70 -7.77 -3.50
CA MET A 94 18.43 -7.40 -2.27
C MET A 94 19.26 -6.12 -2.42
N ASN A 95 19.64 -5.76 -3.65
CA ASN A 95 20.34 -4.52 -3.94
C ASN A 95 19.49 -3.31 -3.56
N SER A 96 20.09 -2.31 -2.93
CA SER A 96 19.51 -0.97 -2.82
C SER A 96 19.92 -0.12 -4.03
N LEU A 97 19.33 1.06 -4.19
CA LEU A 97 19.78 2.00 -5.22
C LEU A 97 21.22 2.48 -5.00
N MET A 98 21.69 2.49 -3.75
CA MET A 98 23.08 2.83 -3.43
C MET A 98 24.06 1.73 -3.83
N ASP A 99 23.62 0.46 -3.79
CA ASP A 99 24.41 -0.68 -4.27
C ASP A 99 24.47 -0.77 -5.81
N GLY A 100 23.66 0.03 -6.49
CA GLY A 100 23.51 -0.01 -7.95
C GLY A 100 22.61 -1.14 -8.45
N TYR A 101 22.54 -1.29 -9.78
CA TYR A 101 21.70 -2.30 -10.40
C TYR A 101 22.26 -3.71 -10.18
N PRO A 102 21.37 -4.70 -9.97
CA PRO A 102 21.80 -6.08 -9.83
C PRO A 102 22.41 -6.59 -11.14
N LYS A 103 23.53 -7.34 -11.03
CA LYS A 103 24.18 -7.98 -12.18
C LYS A 103 23.35 -9.13 -12.75
N ASN A 104 22.43 -9.69 -11.96
CA ASN A 104 21.55 -10.77 -12.39
C ASN A 104 20.45 -10.23 -13.31
N LYS A 105 20.41 -10.73 -14.55
CA LYS A 105 19.43 -10.30 -15.57
C LYS A 105 17.98 -10.52 -15.16
N SER A 106 17.68 -11.60 -14.44
CA SER A 106 16.32 -11.90 -13.95
C SER A 106 15.85 -10.85 -12.92
N MET A 107 16.70 -10.47 -11.98
CA MET A 107 16.39 -9.42 -11.00
C MET A 107 16.22 -8.06 -11.69
N LEU A 108 17.09 -7.77 -12.65
CA LEU A 108 17.01 -6.51 -13.42
C LEU A 108 15.70 -6.46 -14.23
N ALA A 109 15.32 -7.56 -14.89
CA ALA A 109 14.07 -7.67 -15.63
C ALA A 109 12.85 -7.49 -14.70
N ALA A 110 12.86 -8.08 -13.49
CA ALA A 110 11.81 -7.92 -12.51
C ALA A 110 11.67 -6.45 -12.07
N MET A 111 12.76 -5.74 -11.82
CA MET A 111 12.75 -4.30 -11.51
C MET A 111 12.12 -3.47 -12.62
N TYR A 112 12.49 -3.70 -13.88
CA TYR A 112 11.90 -2.98 -15.01
C TYR A 112 10.43 -3.29 -15.21
N ASN A 113 10.04 -4.57 -15.11
CA ASN A 113 8.65 -4.98 -15.25
C ASN A 113 7.77 -4.40 -14.14
N SER A 114 8.24 -4.39 -12.91
CA SER A 114 7.53 -3.77 -11.79
C SER A 114 7.39 -2.25 -11.98
N ALA A 115 8.43 -1.57 -12.47
CA ALA A 115 8.37 -0.15 -12.78
C ALA A 115 7.36 0.16 -13.91
N ARG A 116 7.32 -0.69 -14.95
CA ARG A 116 6.35 -0.58 -16.06
C ARG A 116 4.92 -0.80 -15.58
N SER A 117 4.68 -1.85 -14.76
CA SER A 117 3.37 -2.11 -14.16
C SER A 117 2.88 -0.92 -13.36
N GLY A 118 3.70 -0.42 -12.44
CA GLY A 118 3.34 0.74 -11.65
C GLY A 118 3.14 2.05 -12.46
N SER A 119 3.81 2.19 -13.60
CA SER A 119 3.58 3.31 -14.52
C SER A 119 2.26 3.15 -15.28
N PHE A 120 1.96 1.93 -15.73
CA PHE A 120 0.70 1.62 -16.41
C PHE A 120 -0.49 1.83 -15.48
N ASP A 121 -0.46 1.29 -14.25
CA ASP A 121 -1.54 1.41 -13.28
C ASP A 121 -1.83 2.88 -12.92
N ARG A 122 -0.78 3.68 -12.72
CA ARG A 122 -0.90 5.11 -12.41
C ARG A 122 -1.32 5.97 -13.60
N GLY A 123 -0.91 5.60 -14.80
CA GLY A 123 -1.25 6.32 -16.02
C GLY A 123 -2.58 5.85 -16.60
N ALA A 124 -2.59 4.70 -17.26
CA ALA A 124 -3.75 4.19 -18.00
C ALA A 124 -4.94 3.88 -17.07
N GLY A 125 -4.71 3.22 -15.93
CA GLY A 125 -5.78 2.89 -14.98
C GLY A 125 -6.45 4.14 -14.40
N THR A 126 -5.68 5.16 -14.05
CA THR A 126 -6.23 6.45 -13.57
C THR A 126 -7.02 7.17 -14.65
N GLN A 127 -6.55 7.15 -15.91
CA GLN A 127 -7.24 7.75 -17.04
C GLN A 127 -8.59 7.07 -17.29
N GLU A 128 -8.63 5.73 -17.28
CA GLU A 128 -9.86 4.95 -17.51
C GLU A 128 -10.89 5.22 -16.41
N ALA A 129 -10.47 5.16 -15.14
CA ALA A 129 -11.34 5.50 -14.01
C ALA A 129 -11.89 6.95 -14.12
N GLY A 130 -11.03 7.91 -14.44
CA GLY A 130 -11.44 9.30 -14.64
C GLY A 130 -12.42 9.49 -15.80
N TYR A 131 -12.29 8.72 -16.86
CA TYR A 131 -13.24 8.74 -17.98
C TYR A 131 -14.61 8.20 -17.58
N MET A 132 -14.66 7.06 -16.86
CA MET A 132 -15.90 6.48 -16.35
C MET A 132 -16.63 7.44 -15.39
N VAL A 133 -15.91 8.06 -14.47
CA VAL A 133 -16.49 9.06 -13.55
C VAL A 133 -17.09 10.23 -14.33
N LYS A 134 -16.41 10.74 -15.35
CA LYS A 134 -16.96 11.82 -16.20
C LYS A 134 -18.21 11.39 -16.96
N GLN A 135 -18.29 10.15 -17.44
CA GLN A 135 -19.50 9.63 -18.09
C GLN A 135 -20.67 9.55 -17.11
N MET A 136 -20.43 9.01 -15.90
CA MET A 136 -21.46 8.95 -14.85
C MET A 136 -21.91 10.37 -14.45
N GLN A 137 -21.01 11.31 -14.26
CA GLN A 137 -21.35 12.70 -13.96
C GLN A 137 -22.22 13.32 -15.06
N LYS A 138 -21.89 13.08 -16.34
CA LYS A 138 -22.73 13.58 -17.46
C LYS A 138 -24.13 12.95 -17.47
N ALA A 139 -24.24 11.66 -17.16
CA ALA A 139 -25.52 10.96 -17.12
C ALA A 139 -26.44 11.52 -16.01
N VAL A 140 -25.87 11.91 -14.87
CA VAL A 140 -26.65 12.42 -13.71
C VAL A 140 -26.65 13.94 -13.60
N ASN A 141 -26.09 14.66 -14.57
CA ASN A 141 -25.92 16.13 -14.50
C ASN A 141 -27.24 16.89 -14.37
N ASN A 142 -28.35 16.31 -14.84
CA ASN A 142 -29.69 16.90 -14.78
C ASN A 142 -30.48 16.46 -13.54
N LEU A 143 -29.92 15.58 -12.69
CA LEU A 143 -30.57 15.15 -11.48
C LEU A 143 -30.33 16.17 -10.36
N VAL A 144 -31.42 16.60 -9.75
CA VAL A 144 -31.41 17.55 -8.63
C VAL A 144 -31.96 16.84 -7.42
N ILE A 145 -31.19 16.87 -6.33
CA ILE A 145 -31.65 16.32 -5.04
C ILE A 145 -32.69 17.29 -4.48
N LYS A 146 -33.85 16.75 -4.11
CA LYS A 146 -34.91 17.49 -3.39
C LYS A 146 -34.93 17.06 -1.93
N ASP A 147 -35.29 18.01 -1.07
CA ASP A 147 -35.53 17.70 0.34
C ASP A 147 -36.81 16.87 0.50
N GLY A 148 -36.79 15.97 1.46
CA GLY A 148 -37.92 15.13 1.81
C GLY A 148 -37.79 13.67 1.36
N ASP A 149 -38.72 12.86 1.85
CA ASP A 149 -38.82 11.45 1.48
C ASP A 149 -39.24 11.31 0.02
N CYS A 150 -38.55 10.42 -0.71
CA CYS A 150 -38.88 10.11 -2.11
C CYS A 150 -40.08 9.14 -2.23
N GLY A 151 -40.56 8.56 -1.14
CA GLY A 151 -41.64 7.58 -1.12
C GLY A 151 -41.20 6.20 -1.65
N ASP A 152 -39.94 5.96 -1.84
CA ASP A 152 -39.44 4.65 -2.26
C ASP A 152 -39.48 3.67 -1.08
N THR A 153 -40.15 2.54 -1.33
CA THR A 153 -40.25 1.44 -0.35
C THR A 153 -39.32 0.28 -0.68
N ILE A 154 -38.58 0.35 -1.77
CA ILE A 154 -37.60 -0.63 -2.21
C ILE A 154 -36.23 -0.18 -1.74
N GLY A 155 -35.74 -0.79 -0.67
CA GLY A 155 -34.38 -0.53 -0.18
C GLY A 155 -33.34 -1.42 -0.85
N GLU A 156 -32.08 -1.11 -0.66
CA GLU A 156 -30.94 -1.95 -1.02
C GLU A 156 -30.30 -2.52 0.24
N ASP A 157 -30.00 -3.83 0.24
CA ASP A 157 -29.32 -4.46 1.37
C ASP A 157 -27.85 -4.07 1.37
N LEU A 158 -27.43 -3.38 2.42
CA LEU A 158 -26.04 -2.97 2.61
C LEU A 158 -25.39 -3.74 3.76
N LEU A 159 -24.25 -4.34 3.48
CA LEU A 159 -23.42 -4.96 4.50
C LEU A 159 -22.40 -3.93 5.00
N ILE A 160 -22.61 -3.42 6.21
CA ILE A 160 -21.78 -2.35 6.80
C ILE A 160 -20.89 -2.95 7.89
N HIS A 161 -19.59 -2.68 7.82
CA HIS A 161 -18.67 -3.00 8.91
C HIS A 161 -18.93 -2.10 10.13
N LYS A 162 -18.79 -2.68 11.33
CA LYS A 162 -19.01 -1.95 12.58
C LYS A 162 -18.20 -0.66 12.69
N GLU A 163 -16.98 -0.67 12.15
CA GLU A 163 -16.07 0.49 12.15
C GLU A 163 -16.54 1.63 11.23
N ASP A 164 -17.40 1.33 10.26
CA ASP A 164 -17.88 2.28 9.25
C ASP A 164 -19.29 2.83 9.56
N LEU A 165 -19.93 2.40 10.65
CA LEU A 165 -21.29 2.82 11.02
C LEU A 165 -21.43 4.34 11.13
N TRP A 166 -20.39 5.04 11.55
CA TRP A 166 -20.39 6.48 11.69
C TRP A 166 -20.57 7.25 10.37
N LEU A 167 -20.31 6.58 9.22
CA LEU A 167 -20.53 7.15 7.87
C LEU A 167 -22.01 7.16 7.48
N TYR A 168 -22.83 6.31 8.14
CA TYR A 168 -24.23 6.08 7.81
C TYR A 168 -25.17 6.66 8.86
N LYS A 169 -24.99 7.95 9.16
CA LYS A 169 -25.89 8.70 10.05
C LYS A 169 -26.94 9.43 9.24
N ASN A 170 -28.13 9.61 9.85
CA ASN A 170 -29.26 10.30 9.24
C ASN A 170 -29.67 9.71 7.88
N ILE A 171 -29.76 8.39 7.80
CA ILE A 171 -30.22 7.69 6.59
C ILE A 171 -31.61 7.08 6.81
N TYR A 172 -32.33 6.89 5.71
CA TYR A 172 -33.59 6.16 5.75
C TYR A 172 -33.33 4.67 5.63
N ILE A 173 -33.87 3.86 6.54
CA ILE A 173 -33.89 2.41 6.45
C ILE A 173 -35.31 1.95 6.18
N VAL A 174 -35.46 0.92 5.36
CA VAL A 174 -36.76 0.35 5.06
C VAL A 174 -37.04 -0.81 6.03
N GLU A 175 -37.91 -0.59 6.99
CA GLU A 175 -38.42 -1.65 7.88
C GLU A 175 -39.85 -2.01 7.51
N LYS A 176 -40.08 -3.28 7.17
CA LYS A 176 -41.41 -3.79 6.78
C LYS A 176 -42.10 -2.98 5.65
N GLY A 177 -41.28 -2.46 4.71
CA GLY A 177 -41.75 -1.65 3.60
C GLY A 177 -42.06 -0.18 3.94
N ILE A 178 -41.67 0.28 5.13
CA ILE A 178 -41.84 1.67 5.55
C ILE A 178 -40.44 2.29 5.72
N PRO A 179 -40.12 3.40 5.04
CA PRO A 179 -38.87 4.12 5.25
C PRO A 179 -38.88 4.85 6.59
N ILE A 180 -37.92 4.58 7.44
CA ILE A 180 -37.76 5.20 8.77
C ILE A 180 -36.41 5.90 8.80
N LEU A 181 -36.40 7.18 9.13
CA LEU A 181 -35.18 7.93 9.33
C LEU A 181 -34.50 7.49 10.64
N LYS A 182 -33.26 7.04 10.55
CA LYS A 182 -32.45 6.67 11.72
C LYS A 182 -31.24 7.61 11.85
N GLU A 183 -31.10 8.18 13.03
CA GLU A 183 -29.96 9.03 13.36
C GLU A 183 -28.67 8.19 13.60
N ASP A 184 -28.84 6.98 14.10
CA ASP A 184 -27.77 6.03 14.41
C ASP A 184 -28.20 4.61 14.06
N LEU A 185 -27.24 3.79 13.58
CA LEU A 185 -27.44 2.39 13.21
C LEU A 185 -26.90 1.39 14.25
N SER A 186 -26.50 1.84 15.41
CA SER A 186 -25.91 0.97 16.45
C SER A 186 -26.84 -0.15 16.93
N GLU A 187 -28.16 0.00 16.72
CA GLU A 187 -29.17 -1.02 17.04
C GLU A 187 -29.14 -2.26 16.10
N TYR A 188 -28.48 -2.15 14.94
CA TYR A 188 -28.46 -3.18 13.88
C TYR A 188 -27.14 -3.97 13.82
N VAL A 189 -26.31 -3.87 14.86
CA VAL A 189 -24.95 -4.48 14.93
C VAL A 189 -24.85 -5.54 15.99
#